data_cfdf5ff9c2401b9b6358e0bfccd2a83b
#
_entry.id   cfdf5ff9c2401b9b6358e0bfccd2a83b
#
_cell.length_a   1.000
_cell.length_b   1.000
_cell.length_c   1.000
_cell.angle_alpha   90.00
_cell.angle_beta   90.00
_cell.angle_gamma   90.00
#
_symmetry.space_group_name_H-M   'P 1'
#
loop_
_entity.id
_entity.type
_entity.pdbx_description
1 polymer ?
#
loop_
_entity_poly.entity_id
_entity_poly.type
_entity_poly.pdbx_seq_one_letter_code
_entity_poly.pdbx_strand_id
1 'polypeptide(L)'
;MNFDSTFFLIFIGLLPTLSSQTDSYTMVERMGRGINLGNTFSAPVEGNWAPVVYEQYFIDIKEAGFTNVRIPMDFYGNRTSGSTSSYSSAAGTSSSYTGNTSDYVVDEQYLDRIEEVINWSLNQDLVTIIDFHGAELKSQFLYTFSNSNSQYTDPTSAKRAADLDKFKAIWLAIANRFKNYSDNLLFEIVNEPYFEVNATEMDALNSMIIAAIRSTGDNNTMRNIIITGGGVNSFNAPQQISDAVISSDDYLIASFHYYQPFSFTSSSTANYNDFNWGTNADKNSVDGHF
;
A
#
# COMPACT_ATOMS: atom_id res chain seq x y z
N MET A 1 10.41 40.29 62.01
CA MET A 1 9.43 40.10 60.92
C MET A 1 10.11 39.34 59.81
N ASN A 2 9.86 38.04 59.80
CA ASN A 2 10.40 37.15 58.73
C ASN A 2 9.31 37.01 57.68
N PHE A 3 9.61 37.37 56.46
CA PHE A 3 8.74 37.11 55.31
C PHE A 3 9.22 35.77 54.65
N ASP A 4 8.41 34.73 54.80
CA ASP A 4 8.55 33.51 54.06
C ASP A 4 7.95 33.72 52.65
N SER A 5 8.83 33.69 51.65
CA SER A 5 8.40 33.72 50.24
C SER A 5 8.24 32.27 49.74
N THR A 6 7.02 31.78 49.73
CA THR A 6 6.68 30.52 49.12
C THR A 6 6.57 30.68 47.59
N PHE A 7 7.54 30.13 46.84
CA PHE A 7 7.50 30.08 45.39
C PHE A 7 6.57 28.95 44.95
N PHE A 8 5.46 29.28 44.32
CA PHE A 8 4.59 28.30 43.64
C PHE A 8 5.11 28.10 42.20
N LEU A 9 5.71 26.94 41.94
CA LEU A 9 6.02 26.51 40.58
C LEU A 9 4.75 25.95 39.93
N ILE A 10 4.17 26.72 39.02
CA ILE A 10 3.08 26.21 38.15
C ILE A 10 3.73 25.41 37.03
N PHE A 11 3.64 24.09 37.11
CA PHE A 11 3.93 23.21 35.97
C PHE A 11 2.76 23.32 34.98
N ILE A 12 2.94 24.11 33.92
CA ILE A 12 2.04 24.08 32.78
C ILE A 12 2.51 22.85 31.96
N GLY A 13 1.90 21.70 32.22
CA GLY A 13 2.02 20.55 31.35
C GLY A 13 1.46 20.94 29.98
N LEU A 14 2.32 21.07 28.98
CA LEU A 14 1.88 21.00 27.57
C LEU A 14 1.21 19.64 27.38
N LEU A 15 -0.11 19.63 27.39
CA LEU A 15 -0.85 18.50 26.82
C LEU A 15 -0.46 18.44 25.33
N PRO A 16 0.01 17.31 24.82
CA PRO A 16 0.17 17.16 23.38
C PRO A 16 -1.19 17.46 22.76
N THR A 17 -1.25 18.46 21.90
CA THR A 17 -2.40 18.64 21.02
C THR A 17 -2.45 17.38 20.16
N LEU A 18 -3.40 16.48 20.44
CA LEU A 18 -3.80 15.46 19.50
C LEU A 18 -4.20 16.21 18.23
N SER A 19 -3.32 16.26 17.26
CA SER A 19 -3.68 16.66 15.91
C SER A 19 -4.76 15.66 15.49
N SER A 20 -5.99 16.14 15.27
CA SER A 20 -7.02 15.29 14.71
C SER A 20 -6.50 14.82 13.37
N GLN A 21 -6.44 13.52 13.17
CA GLN A 21 -6.03 12.96 11.87
C GLN A 21 -7.05 13.39 10.81
N THR A 22 -6.55 13.61 9.60
CA THR A 22 -7.37 14.04 8.48
C THR A 22 -8.30 12.88 8.06
N ASP A 23 -9.60 13.16 7.97
CA ASP A 23 -10.57 12.18 7.45
C ASP A 23 -10.29 11.82 5.98
N SER A 24 -10.85 10.70 5.52
CA SER A 24 -10.56 10.15 4.20
C SER A 24 -10.98 11.08 3.04
N TYR A 25 -12.09 11.81 3.16
CA TYR A 25 -12.53 12.75 2.12
C TYR A 25 -11.58 13.93 2.00
N THR A 26 -11.26 14.57 3.12
CA THR A 26 -10.29 15.68 3.16
C THR A 26 -8.92 15.22 2.68
N MET A 27 -8.53 13.98 2.99
CA MET A 27 -7.25 13.42 2.53
C MET A 27 -7.25 13.24 1.00
N VAL A 28 -8.32 12.72 0.41
CA VAL A 28 -8.45 12.58 -1.05
C VAL A 28 -8.35 13.94 -1.74
N GLU A 29 -9.00 14.98 -1.20
CA GLU A 29 -8.87 16.34 -1.73
C GLU A 29 -7.42 16.85 -1.61
N ARG A 30 -6.75 16.61 -0.47
CA ARG A 30 -5.35 16.98 -0.24
C ARG A 30 -4.38 16.26 -1.19
N MET A 31 -4.65 15.00 -1.52
CA MET A 31 -3.84 14.23 -2.45
C MET A 31 -3.73 14.92 -3.82
N GLY A 32 -4.82 15.49 -4.35
CA GLY A 32 -4.81 16.23 -5.61
C GLY A 32 -4.18 15.44 -6.76
N ARG A 33 -3.19 16.02 -7.45
CA ARG A 33 -2.43 15.34 -8.51
C ARG A 33 -1.18 14.68 -7.98
N GLY A 34 -1.02 13.39 -8.27
CA GLY A 34 0.12 12.60 -7.86
C GLY A 34 0.98 12.08 -9.00
N ILE A 35 2.14 11.56 -8.62
CA ILE A 35 3.05 10.85 -9.50
C ILE A 35 3.56 9.59 -8.80
N ASN A 36 3.77 8.51 -9.57
CA ASN A 36 4.43 7.31 -9.06
C ASN A 36 5.95 7.45 -9.16
N LEU A 37 6.65 7.06 -8.10
CA LEU A 37 8.07 6.75 -8.13
C LEU A 37 8.26 5.32 -8.64
N GLY A 38 7.88 5.11 -9.91
CA GLY A 38 7.72 3.77 -10.48
C GLY A 38 9.04 3.01 -10.66
N ASN A 39 8.97 1.68 -10.55
CA ASN A 39 10.05 0.74 -10.85
C ASN A 39 11.34 0.92 -10.03
N THR A 40 11.27 1.60 -8.88
CA THR A 40 12.42 1.86 -8.03
C THR A 40 12.52 0.84 -6.90
N PHE A 41 11.63 0.94 -5.89
CA PHE A 41 11.63 0.02 -4.75
C PHE A 41 10.81 -1.25 -5.00
N SER A 42 10.03 -1.31 -6.05
CA SER A 42 9.43 -2.55 -6.57
C SER A 42 10.42 -3.41 -7.37
N ALA A 43 11.56 -2.86 -7.79
CA ALA A 43 12.66 -3.63 -8.38
C ALA A 43 13.35 -4.51 -7.33
N PRO A 44 13.92 -5.67 -7.70
CA PRO A 44 14.67 -6.53 -6.78
C PRO A 44 15.84 -5.83 -6.08
N VAL A 45 16.46 -4.89 -6.78
CA VAL A 45 17.50 -4.01 -6.26
C VAL A 45 17.22 -2.60 -6.79
N GLU A 46 17.29 -1.60 -5.92
CA GLU A 46 17.19 -0.20 -6.33
C GLU A 46 18.26 0.13 -7.38
N GLY A 47 17.86 0.79 -8.45
CA GLY A 47 18.73 1.10 -9.57
C GLY A 47 18.67 0.12 -10.74
N ASN A 48 17.99 -1.03 -10.60
CA ASN A 48 17.92 -2.03 -11.68
C ASN A 48 16.89 -1.69 -12.77
N TRP A 49 15.70 -1.21 -12.37
CA TRP A 49 14.62 -0.92 -13.33
C TRP A 49 14.43 0.57 -13.58
N ALA A 50 14.81 1.39 -12.62
CA ALA A 50 14.80 2.85 -12.69
C ALA A 50 16.06 3.38 -11.97
N PRO A 51 16.45 4.64 -12.18
CA PRO A 51 17.57 5.23 -11.44
C PRO A 51 17.36 5.19 -9.93
N VAL A 52 18.48 5.18 -9.18
CA VAL A 52 18.48 5.34 -7.72
C VAL A 52 17.79 6.66 -7.35
N VAL A 53 17.01 6.65 -6.29
CA VAL A 53 16.25 7.82 -5.83
C VAL A 53 17.16 8.77 -5.03
N TYR A 54 17.00 10.05 -5.30
CA TYR A 54 17.65 11.14 -4.57
C TYR A 54 16.61 12.14 -4.06
N GLU A 55 16.94 12.85 -3.01
CA GLU A 55 16.08 13.89 -2.41
C GLU A 55 15.61 14.93 -3.44
N GLN A 56 16.46 15.27 -4.40
CA GLN A 56 16.13 16.24 -5.45
C GLN A 56 14.87 15.87 -6.24
N TYR A 57 14.56 14.58 -6.40
CA TYR A 57 13.33 14.16 -7.11
C TYR A 57 12.07 14.67 -6.43
N PHE A 58 12.04 14.73 -5.10
CA PHE A 58 10.87 15.22 -4.36
C PHE A 58 10.73 16.73 -4.42
N ILE A 59 11.86 17.45 -4.48
CA ILE A 59 11.88 18.89 -4.73
C ILE A 59 11.31 19.16 -6.13
N ASP A 60 11.81 18.45 -7.16
CA ASP A 60 11.35 18.60 -8.55
C ASP A 60 9.86 18.23 -8.70
N ILE A 61 9.39 17.19 -8.01
CA ILE A 61 7.97 16.78 -7.96
C ILE A 61 7.12 17.92 -7.40
N LYS A 62 7.53 18.51 -6.28
CA LYS A 62 6.81 19.61 -5.67
C LYS A 62 6.80 20.85 -6.54
N GLU A 63 7.94 21.22 -7.13
CA GLU A 63 8.06 22.36 -8.05
C GLU A 63 7.23 22.16 -9.33
N ALA A 64 7.09 20.93 -9.80
CA ALA A 64 6.20 20.59 -10.92
C ALA A 64 4.70 20.68 -10.57
N GLY A 65 4.36 20.97 -9.30
CA GLY A 65 2.99 21.21 -8.84
C GLY A 65 2.23 19.93 -8.51
N PHE A 66 2.93 18.81 -8.27
CA PHE A 66 2.31 17.62 -7.69
C PHE A 66 2.14 17.80 -6.17
N THR A 67 1.12 17.16 -5.64
CA THR A 67 0.75 17.24 -4.22
C THR A 67 0.91 15.91 -3.50
N ASN A 68 1.04 14.81 -4.25
CA ASN A 68 1.34 13.52 -3.69
C ASN A 68 2.34 12.72 -4.53
N VAL A 69 3.02 11.78 -3.89
CA VAL A 69 3.86 10.78 -4.52
C VAL A 69 3.50 9.40 -4.01
N ARG A 70 3.35 8.44 -4.91
CA ARG A 70 3.17 7.03 -4.60
C ARG A 70 4.48 6.30 -4.80
N ILE A 71 4.91 5.56 -3.80
CA ILE A 71 6.20 4.85 -3.74
C ILE A 71 5.92 3.35 -3.76
N PRO A 72 5.93 2.72 -4.94
CA PRO A 72 5.77 1.28 -5.07
C PRO A 72 6.94 0.51 -4.47
N MET A 73 6.65 -0.45 -3.58
CA MET A 73 7.66 -1.23 -2.88
C MET A 73 7.43 -2.74 -3.04
N ASP A 74 8.49 -3.52 -2.95
CA ASP A 74 8.42 -4.97 -2.82
C ASP A 74 9.22 -5.41 -1.58
N PHE A 75 8.63 -6.29 -0.79
CA PHE A 75 9.21 -6.82 0.44
C PHE A 75 9.58 -8.30 0.35
N TYR A 76 9.46 -8.91 -0.82
CA TYR A 76 9.83 -10.30 -1.05
C TYR A 76 11.32 -10.46 -1.40
N GLY A 77 11.73 -11.69 -1.68
CA GLY A 77 13.13 -11.99 -1.92
C GLY A 77 13.97 -11.81 -0.66
N ASN A 78 15.09 -11.12 -0.79
CA ASN A 78 16.02 -10.88 0.33
C ASN A 78 15.53 -9.85 1.36
N ARG A 79 14.42 -9.19 1.08
CA ARG A 79 13.88 -8.10 1.91
C ARG A 79 13.02 -8.60 3.09
N THR A 80 12.59 -9.86 3.04
CA THR A 80 11.89 -10.50 4.15
C THR A 80 12.35 -11.93 4.27
N SER A 81 12.96 -12.28 5.39
CA SER A 81 13.37 -13.65 5.69
C SER A 81 12.14 -14.56 5.88
N GLY A 82 12.37 -15.86 5.91
CA GLY A 82 11.32 -16.86 6.02
C GLY A 82 10.72 -17.23 4.67
N SER A 83 10.66 -18.53 4.40
CA SER A 83 10.12 -19.10 3.16
C SER A 83 8.80 -19.79 3.43
N THR A 84 7.85 -19.59 2.52
CA THR A 84 6.55 -20.27 2.56
C THR A 84 6.51 -21.50 1.63
N SER A 85 7.61 -21.77 0.91
CA SER A 85 7.67 -22.81 -0.14
C SER A 85 7.59 -24.25 0.37
N SER A 86 7.84 -24.47 1.66
CA SER A 86 7.74 -25.80 2.28
C SER A 86 6.31 -26.24 2.58
N TYR A 87 5.34 -25.32 2.53
CA TYR A 87 3.95 -25.62 2.81
C TYR A 87 3.21 -26.12 1.57
N SER A 88 2.24 -27.01 1.79
CA SER A 88 1.42 -27.56 0.73
C SER A 88 0.44 -26.53 0.15
N SER A 89 0.36 -26.44 -1.16
CA SER A 89 -0.64 -25.66 -1.89
C SER A 89 -1.93 -26.43 -2.18
N ALA A 90 -2.02 -27.69 -1.74
CA ALA A 90 -3.23 -28.50 -1.92
C ALA A 90 -4.40 -28.02 -1.08
N ALA A 91 -5.60 -28.14 -1.64
CA ALA A 91 -6.85 -27.77 -0.98
C ALA A 91 -7.04 -28.41 0.41
N GLY A 92 -7.65 -27.69 1.33
CA GLY A 92 -8.04 -28.22 2.62
C GLY A 92 -6.89 -28.52 3.59
N THR A 93 -5.68 -28.03 3.31
CA THR A 93 -4.49 -28.28 4.14
C THR A 93 -4.05 -27.11 5.02
N SER A 94 -4.84 -26.05 5.12
CA SER A 94 -4.52 -24.87 5.95
C SER A 94 -4.26 -25.24 7.43
N SER A 95 -4.93 -26.28 7.95
CA SER A 95 -4.73 -26.79 9.30
C SER A 95 -3.34 -27.40 9.54
N SER A 96 -2.57 -27.71 8.49
CA SER A 96 -1.19 -28.18 8.60
C SER A 96 -0.16 -27.05 8.62
N TYR A 97 -0.58 -25.81 8.52
CA TYR A 97 0.26 -24.65 8.75
C TYR A 97 0.50 -24.50 10.27
N THR A 98 1.74 -24.48 10.67
CA THR A 98 2.17 -24.39 12.08
C THR A 98 3.03 -23.18 12.38
N GLY A 99 3.25 -22.33 11.38
CA GLY A 99 4.03 -21.10 11.50
C GLY A 99 3.24 -19.94 12.13
N ASN A 100 3.89 -18.81 12.24
CA ASN A 100 3.29 -17.56 12.70
C ASN A 100 4.03 -16.35 12.13
N THR A 101 3.53 -15.15 12.38
CA THR A 101 4.11 -13.90 11.84
C THR A 101 5.56 -13.67 12.26
N SER A 102 6.02 -14.18 13.40
CA SER A 102 7.42 -14.00 13.85
C SER A 102 8.44 -14.83 13.07
N ASP A 103 7.99 -15.75 12.22
CA ASP A 103 8.87 -16.52 11.33
C ASP A 103 9.36 -15.69 10.14
N TYR A 104 8.77 -14.51 9.94
CA TYR A 104 9.05 -13.62 8.82
C TYR A 104 9.57 -12.27 9.34
N VAL A 105 10.79 -11.92 8.97
CA VAL A 105 11.44 -10.70 9.45
C VAL A 105 11.85 -9.84 8.25
N VAL A 106 11.35 -8.62 8.24
CA VAL A 106 11.70 -7.63 7.21
C VAL A 106 13.13 -7.12 7.47
N ASP A 107 13.90 -6.94 6.40
CA ASP A 107 15.25 -6.38 6.46
C ASP A 107 15.23 -4.94 6.93
N GLU A 108 15.94 -4.66 8.03
CA GLU A 108 16.00 -3.33 8.65
C GLU A 108 16.72 -2.31 7.76
N GLN A 109 17.73 -2.71 7.00
CA GLN A 109 18.45 -1.79 6.11
C GLN A 109 17.54 -1.34 4.97
N TYR A 110 16.69 -2.24 4.49
CA TYR A 110 15.68 -1.88 3.50
C TYR A 110 14.63 -0.93 4.07
N LEU A 111 14.16 -1.16 5.29
CA LEU A 111 13.25 -0.24 5.99
C LEU A 111 13.91 1.12 6.24
N ASP A 112 15.17 1.17 6.62
CA ASP A 112 15.94 2.42 6.79
C ASP A 112 15.99 3.23 5.49
N ARG A 113 16.21 2.55 4.35
CA ARG A 113 16.21 3.20 3.04
C ARG A 113 14.81 3.73 2.65
N ILE A 114 13.77 2.96 2.90
CA ILE A 114 12.39 3.40 2.66
C ILE A 114 12.05 4.61 3.54
N GLU A 115 12.44 4.59 4.81
CA GLU A 115 12.23 5.70 5.74
C GLU A 115 12.93 6.98 5.28
N GLU A 116 14.17 6.89 4.81
CA GLU A 116 14.89 8.02 4.24
C GLU A 116 14.10 8.68 3.10
N VAL A 117 13.60 7.87 2.18
CA VAL A 117 12.85 8.34 1.00
C VAL A 117 11.48 8.91 1.39
N ILE A 118 10.79 8.30 2.34
CA ILE A 118 9.55 8.84 2.92
C ILE A 118 9.82 10.22 3.53
N ASN A 119 10.91 10.36 4.29
CA ASN A 119 11.26 11.62 4.93
C ASN A 119 11.55 12.73 3.89
N TRP A 120 12.23 12.43 2.79
CA TRP A 120 12.43 13.39 1.70
C TRP A 120 11.09 13.87 1.12
N SER A 121 10.15 12.97 0.92
CA SER A 121 8.81 13.31 0.43
C SER A 121 8.04 14.18 1.41
N LEU A 122 7.96 13.76 2.66
CA LEU A 122 7.23 14.49 3.71
C LEU A 122 7.84 15.87 4.00
N ASN A 123 9.17 16.03 3.88
CA ASN A 123 9.85 17.31 4.05
C ASN A 123 9.49 18.32 2.94
N GLN A 124 8.93 17.87 1.82
CA GLN A 124 8.37 18.71 0.77
C GLN A 124 6.85 18.93 0.92
N ASP A 125 6.27 18.61 2.07
CA ASP A 125 4.81 18.66 2.30
C ASP A 125 4.03 17.91 1.19
N LEU A 126 4.54 16.78 0.73
CA LEU A 126 3.84 15.87 -0.16
C LEU A 126 3.06 14.85 0.66
N VAL A 127 1.85 14.53 0.22
CA VAL A 127 1.19 13.30 0.68
C VAL A 127 1.97 12.13 0.10
N THR A 128 2.39 11.23 0.96
CA THR A 128 3.25 10.09 0.60
C THR A 128 2.46 8.80 0.74
N ILE A 129 2.33 8.06 -0.34
CA ILE A 129 1.65 6.76 -0.36
C ILE A 129 2.73 5.70 -0.50
N ILE A 130 2.81 4.79 0.44
CA ILE A 130 3.60 3.57 0.31
C ILE A 130 2.69 2.42 -0.05
N ASP A 131 3.07 1.65 -1.05
CA ASP A 131 2.25 0.62 -1.65
C ASP A 131 3.01 -0.70 -1.72
N PHE A 132 2.34 -1.78 -1.35
CA PHE A 132 2.86 -3.11 -1.56
C PHE A 132 2.67 -3.53 -3.02
N HIS A 133 3.66 -3.22 -3.85
CA HIS A 133 3.56 -3.37 -5.31
C HIS A 133 3.95 -4.76 -5.81
N GLY A 134 4.99 -5.29 -5.27
CA GLY A 134 5.64 -6.57 -5.41
C GLY A 134 5.38 -7.39 -6.66
N ALA A 135 6.32 -7.39 -7.61
CA ALA A 135 6.28 -8.37 -8.70
C ALA A 135 6.39 -9.80 -8.18
N GLU A 136 7.19 -10.00 -7.12
CA GLU A 136 7.34 -11.31 -6.48
C GLU A 136 6.16 -11.69 -5.59
N LEU A 137 5.43 -10.72 -5.03
CA LEU A 137 4.15 -10.99 -4.39
C LEU A 137 3.23 -11.78 -5.30
N LYS A 138 3.15 -11.37 -6.56
CA LYS A 138 2.32 -12.01 -7.58
C LYS A 138 2.76 -13.43 -7.88
N SER A 139 4.05 -13.72 -7.82
CA SER A 139 4.59 -15.04 -8.10
C SER A 139 4.65 -15.98 -6.91
N GLN A 140 4.78 -15.44 -5.69
CA GLN A 140 4.96 -16.23 -4.48
C GLN A 140 3.71 -16.32 -3.62
N PHE A 141 2.92 -15.26 -3.57
CA PHE A 141 1.82 -15.13 -2.63
C PHE A 141 0.47 -15.46 -3.25
N LEU A 142 0.15 -14.80 -4.35
CA LEU A 142 -1.17 -14.87 -4.96
C LEU A 142 -0.99 -15.21 -6.45
N TYR A 143 -0.34 -16.28 -6.75
CA TYR A 143 0.05 -16.69 -8.09
C TYR A 143 -1.11 -16.76 -9.06
N THR A 144 -1.05 -16.05 -10.19
CA THR A 144 -2.20 -16.00 -11.08
C THR A 144 -2.02 -15.61 -12.51
N PHE A 145 -0.85 -15.55 -13.03
CA PHE A 145 -0.74 -15.34 -14.48
C PHE A 145 -1.05 -16.58 -15.33
N SER A 146 -1.34 -17.71 -14.74
CA SER A 146 -1.80 -18.85 -15.51
C SER A 146 -2.87 -19.62 -14.74
N ASN A 147 -4.07 -19.63 -15.28
CA ASN A 147 -5.20 -20.47 -14.88
C ASN A 147 -4.88 -21.98 -14.87
N SER A 148 -3.65 -22.35 -15.19
CA SER A 148 -3.23 -23.75 -15.31
C SER A 148 -2.74 -24.34 -14.00
N ASN A 149 -2.55 -23.56 -12.95
CA ASN A 149 -2.03 -24.05 -11.69
C ASN A 149 -2.99 -23.78 -10.52
N SER A 150 -4.07 -24.56 -10.46
CA SER A 150 -5.09 -24.50 -9.41
C SER A 150 -4.53 -24.64 -7.98
N GLN A 151 -3.29 -25.11 -7.84
CA GLN A 151 -2.65 -25.29 -6.54
C GLN A 151 -2.38 -23.98 -5.80
N TYR A 152 -2.24 -22.87 -6.51
CA TYR A 152 -1.93 -21.57 -5.90
C TYR A 152 -3.16 -20.70 -5.65
N THR A 153 -4.28 -21.05 -6.23
CA THR A 153 -5.54 -20.29 -6.08
C THR A 153 -6.41 -20.80 -4.93
N ASP A 154 -6.00 -21.88 -4.25
CA ASP A 154 -6.81 -22.47 -3.18
C ASP A 154 -6.65 -21.67 -1.87
N PRO A 155 -7.69 -20.95 -1.43
CA PRO A 155 -7.65 -20.16 -0.20
C PRO A 155 -7.55 -21.03 1.06
N THR A 156 -7.78 -22.36 0.94
CA THR A 156 -7.77 -23.29 2.09
C THR A 156 -6.46 -24.06 2.22
N SER A 157 -5.44 -23.75 1.40
CA SER A 157 -4.15 -24.43 1.46
C SER A 157 -3.27 -23.95 2.62
N ALA A 158 -2.36 -24.81 3.07
CA ALA A 158 -1.35 -24.42 4.07
C ALA A 158 -0.39 -23.36 3.49
N LYS A 159 -0.11 -23.42 2.20
CA LYS A 159 0.69 -22.41 1.49
C LYS A 159 0.05 -21.03 1.57
N ARG A 160 -1.26 -20.94 1.31
CA ARG A 160 -1.99 -19.68 1.40
C ARG A 160 -2.00 -19.13 2.84
N ALA A 161 -2.17 -19.99 3.85
CA ALA A 161 -2.10 -19.58 5.26
C ALA A 161 -0.72 -19.01 5.62
N ALA A 162 0.35 -19.66 5.16
CA ALA A 162 1.72 -19.18 5.37
C ALA A 162 1.99 -17.85 4.65
N ASP A 163 1.51 -17.71 3.42
CA ASP A 163 1.66 -16.49 2.64
C ASP A 163 0.91 -15.31 3.26
N LEU A 164 -0.30 -15.54 3.77
CA LEU A 164 -1.09 -14.52 4.48
C LEU A 164 -0.38 -14.06 5.76
N ASP A 165 0.20 -14.99 6.50
CA ASP A 165 0.96 -14.68 7.71
C ASP A 165 2.23 -13.88 7.40
N LYS A 166 2.94 -14.24 6.33
CA LYS A 166 4.10 -13.47 5.83
C LYS A 166 3.69 -12.05 5.42
N PHE A 167 2.61 -11.92 4.70
CA PHE A 167 2.08 -10.63 4.29
C PHE A 167 1.69 -9.75 5.49
N LYS A 168 1.02 -10.36 6.47
CA LYS A 168 0.68 -9.70 7.73
C LYS A 168 1.92 -9.27 8.51
N ALA A 169 2.95 -10.13 8.58
CA ALA A 169 4.22 -9.81 9.24
C ALA A 169 4.90 -8.59 8.62
N ILE A 170 4.91 -8.51 7.29
CA ILE A 170 5.46 -7.36 6.57
C ILE A 170 4.69 -6.08 6.92
N TRP A 171 3.36 -6.11 6.88
CA TRP A 171 2.55 -4.94 7.26
C TRP A 171 2.70 -4.55 8.73
N LEU A 172 2.87 -5.50 9.63
CA LEU A 172 3.18 -5.22 11.03
C LEU A 172 4.54 -4.53 11.18
N ALA A 173 5.56 -4.95 10.43
CA ALA A 173 6.87 -4.30 10.44
C ALA A 173 6.79 -2.86 9.93
N ILE A 174 6.15 -2.64 8.77
CA ILE A 174 5.92 -1.31 8.20
C ILE A 174 5.14 -0.43 9.18
N ALA A 175 4.01 -0.92 9.68
CA ALA A 175 3.14 -0.16 10.55
C ALA A 175 3.83 0.22 11.88
N ASN A 176 4.58 -0.69 12.49
CA ASN A 176 5.35 -0.38 13.69
C ASN A 176 6.44 0.66 13.45
N ARG A 177 7.14 0.59 12.31
CA ARG A 177 8.20 1.55 11.96
C ARG A 177 7.63 2.96 11.81
N PHE A 178 6.47 3.10 11.20
CA PHE A 178 5.91 4.39 10.80
C PHE A 178 4.72 4.86 11.64
N LYS A 179 4.40 4.22 12.77
CA LYS A 179 3.22 4.55 13.58
C LYS A 179 3.18 5.98 14.13
N ASN A 180 4.34 6.62 14.30
CA ASN A 180 4.43 8.00 14.78
C ASN A 180 4.55 9.05 13.67
N TYR A 181 4.53 8.62 12.41
CA TYR A 181 4.58 9.52 11.26
C TYR A 181 3.25 10.26 11.07
N SER A 182 3.32 11.44 10.45
CA SER A 182 2.14 12.28 10.22
C SER A 182 1.07 11.58 9.37
N ASP A 183 -0.11 12.16 9.32
CA ASP A 183 -1.25 11.72 8.50
C ASP A 183 -1.00 11.88 7.00
N ASN A 184 0.02 12.64 6.58
CA ASN A 184 0.46 12.70 5.19
C ASN A 184 1.14 11.42 4.68
N LEU A 185 1.45 10.45 5.55
CA LEU A 185 1.88 9.13 5.14
C LEU A 185 0.68 8.18 5.11
N LEU A 186 0.34 7.65 3.94
CA LEU A 186 -0.74 6.70 3.71
C LEU A 186 -0.18 5.32 3.38
N PHE A 187 -0.95 4.29 3.72
CA PHE A 187 -0.61 2.90 3.42
C PHE A 187 -1.60 2.34 2.39
N GLU A 188 -1.09 1.87 1.26
CA GLU A 188 -1.86 1.13 0.27
C GLU A 188 -1.55 -0.36 0.42
N ILE A 189 -2.56 -1.14 0.81
CA ILE A 189 -2.37 -2.52 1.26
C ILE A 189 -1.75 -3.39 0.16
N VAL A 190 -2.21 -3.26 -1.07
CA VAL A 190 -1.72 -4.05 -2.20
C VAL A 190 -2.02 -3.35 -3.51
N ASN A 191 -1.00 -3.31 -4.38
CA ASN A 191 -1.17 -2.92 -5.78
C ASN A 191 -1.90 -4.03 -6.53
N GLU A 192 -2.70 -3.66 -7.51
CA GLU A 192 -3.29 -4.54 -8.52
C GLU A 192 -3.29 -6.03 -8.14
N PRO A 193 -4.30 -6.51 -7.41
CA PRO A 193 -4.44 -7.93 -7.10
C PRO A 193 -4.81 -8.69 -8.39
N TYR A 194 -3.85 -8.99 -9.26
CA TYR A 194 -4.03 -9.73 -10.52
C TYR A 194 -4.38 -11.19 -10.32
N PHE A 195 -4.83 -11.53 -9.18
CA PHE A 195 -5.05 -12.90 -8.83
C PHE A 195 -6.52 -13.19 -8.99
N GLU A 196 -6.82 -14.42 -9.12
CA GLU A 196 -8.18 -14.89 -8.99
C GLU A 196 -8.66 -14.80 -7.52
N VAL A 197 -8.24 -13.73 -6.81
CA VAL A 197 -8.78 -13.39 -5.51
C VAL A 197 -10.16 -12.83 -5.73
N ASN A 198 -11.17 -13.56 -5.33
CA ASN A 198 -12.54 -13.08 -5.42
C ASN A 198 -12.82 -11.99 -4.38
N ALA A 199 -13.97 -11.31 -4.50
CA ALA A 199 -14.34 -10.21 -3.61
C ALA A 199 -14.31 -10.60 -2.13
N THR A 200 -14.82 -11.78 -1.79
CA THR A 200 -14.86 -12.27 -0.39
C THR A 200 -13.45 -12.49 0.18
N GLU A 201 -12.57 -13.07 -0.61
CA GLU A 201 -11.19 -13.31 -0.19
C GLU A 201 -10.43 -11.98 -0.07
N MET A 202 -10.67 -11.04 -0.98
CA MET A 202 -10.05 -9.71 -0.90
C MET A 202 -10.55 -8.90 0.30
N ASP A 203 -11.84 -8.98 0.63
CA ASP A 203 -12.40 -8.39 1.84
C ASP A 203 -11.77 -8.96 3.12
N ALA A 204 -11.55 -10.29 3.16
CA ALA A 204 -10.88 -10.92 4.26
C ALA A 204 -9.42 -10.47 4.40
N LEU A 205 -8.71 -10.32 3.29
CA LEU A 205 -7.34 -9.79 3.24
C LEU A 205 -7.29 -8.33 3.71
N ASN A 206 -8.16 -7.47 3.18
CA ASN A 206 -8.25 -6.07 3.60
C ASN A 206 -8.51 -5.98 5.10
N SER A 207 -9.52 -6.70 5.61
CA SER A 207 -9.89 -6.68 7.03
C SER A 207 -8.73 -7.14 7.93
N MET A 208 -8.02 -8.19 7.53
CA MET A 208 -6.86 -8.71 8.26
C MET A 208 -5.73 -7.68 8.35
N ILE A 209 -5.41 -7.01 7.25
CA ILE A 209 -4.31 -6.05 7.21
C ILE A 209 -4.71 -4.74 7.89
N ILE A 210 -5.94 -4.25 7.69
CA ILE A 210 -6.45 -3.08 8.43
C ILE A 210 -6.32 -3.33 9.94
N ALA A 211 -6.81 -4.47 10.43
CA ALA A 211 -6.71 -4.82 11.84
C ALA A 211 -5.24 -4.91 12.32
N ALA A 212 -4.34 -5.46 11.51
CA ALA A 212 -2.91 -5.51 11.84
C ALA A 212 -2.31 -4.12 11.95
N ILE A 213 -2.56 -3.22 11.01
CA ILE A 213 -2.09 -1.83 11.04
C ILE A 213 -2.66 -1.11 12.27
N ARG A 214 -3.97 -1.17 12.52
CA ARG A 214 -4.64 -0.53 13.66
C ARG A 214 -4.09 -1.02 15.00
N SER A 215 -3.75 -2.30 15.10
CA SER A 215 -3.22 -2.91 16.33
C SER A 215 -1.86 -2.35 16.77
N THR A 216 -1.13 -1.68 15.88
CA THR A 216 0.16 -1.06 16.21
C THR A 216 0.03 0.26 16.98
N GLY A 217 -1.17 0.82 17.05
CA GLY A 217 -1.47 1.99 17.86
C GLY A 217 -0.97 3.32 17.28
N ASP A 218 -0.84 4.31 18.16
CA ASP A 218 -0.40 5.67 17.84
C ASP A 218 -1.19 6.26 16.63
N ASN A 219 -0.53 6.93 15.69
CA ASN A 219 -1.20 7.53 14.53
C ASN A 219 -1.81 6.49 13.57
N ASN A 220 -1.40 5.23 13.67
CA ASN A 220 -1.99 4.17 12.85
C ASN A 220 -3.43 3.84 13.24
N THR A 221 -3.91 4.23 14.41
CA THR A 221 -5.33 4.06 14.80
C THR A 221 -6.30 4.80 13.89
N MET A 222 -5.85 5.87 13.25
CA MET A 222 -6.65 6.73 12.37
C MET A 222 -5.92 7.07 11.04
N ARG A 223 -4.84 6.36 10.70
CA ARG A 223 -4.12 6.57 9.44
C ARG A 223 -5.01 6.19 8.27
N ASN A 224 -5.05 7.04 7.22
CA ASN A 224 -5.72 6.69 5.98
C ASN A 224 -5.06 5.48 5.33
N ILE A 225 -5.87 4.45 5.04
CA ILE A 225 -5.46 3.21 4.40
C ILE A 225 -6.18 3.11 3.06
N ILE A 226 -5.40 2.86 2.01
CA ILE A 226 -5.91 2.66 0.66
C ILE A 226 -6.13 1.17 0.43
N ILE A 227 -7.34 0.82 -0.02
CA ILE A 227 -7.79 -0.54 -0.29
C ILE A 227 -8.33 -0.67 -1.71
N THR A 228 -8.37 -1.89 -2.21
CA THR A 228 -8.98 -2.21 -3.50
C THR A 228 -9.85 -3.45 -3.40
N GLY A 229 -10.74 -3.66 -4.36
CA GLY A 229 -11.59 -4.85 -4.43
C GLY A 229 -10.89 -6.04 -5.07
N GLY A 230 -11.55 -7.17 -5.05
CA GLY A 230 -11.08 -8.42 -5.65
C GLY A 230 -11.12 -8.42 -7.18
N GLY A 231 -10.46 -9.41 -7.77
CA GLY A 231 -10.39 -9.57 -9.21
C GLY A 231 -9.31 -8.70 -9.87
N VAL A 232 -9.38 -8.63 -11.19
CA VAL A 232 -8.49 -7.76 -11.96
C VAL A 232 -8.75 -6.32 -11.58
N ASN A 233 -7.68 -5.60 -11.30
CA ASN A 233 -7.78 -4.20 -10.92
C ASN A 233 -8.32 -3.36 -12.08
N SER A 234 -9.54 -2.98 -11.97
CA SER A 234 -10.28 -2.18 -12.94
C SER A 234 -11.03 -1.06 -12.23
N PHE A 235 -11.60 -0.13 -13.00
CA PHE A 235 -12.43 0.93 -12.44
C PHE A 235 -13.67 0.42 -11.67
N ASN A 236 -14.01 -0.86 -11.82
CA ASN A 236 -15.05 -1.53 -11.05
C ASN A 236 -14.55 -2.13 -9.71
N ALA A 237 -13.25 -2.11 -9.44
CA ALA A 237 -12.69 -2.70 -8.21
C ALA A 237 -13.34 -2.16 -6.93
N PRO A 238 -13.63 -0.86 -6.77
CA PRO A 238 -14.32 -0.35 -5.59
C PRO A 238 -15.69 -0.98 -5.34
N GLN A 239 -16.40 -1.35 -6.39
CA GLN A 239 -17.73 -1.99 -6.28
C GLN A 239 -17.66 -3.43 -5.76
N GLN A 240 -16.48 -4.02 -5.69
CA GLN A 240 -16.23 -5.35 -5.15
C GLN A 240 -15.91 -5.34 -3.65
N ILE A 241 -15.75 -4.16 -3.05
CA ILE A 241 -15.51 -4.01 -1.61
C ILE A 241 -16.88 -4.05 -0.92
N SER A 242 -17.04 -4.94 0.07
CA SER A 242 -18.32 -5.05 0.77
C SER A 242 -18.58 -3.87 1.71
N ASP A 243 -19.87 -3.58 1.94
CA ASP A 243 -20.30 -2.59 2.93
C ASP A 243 -19.76 -2.90 4.33
N ALA A 244 -19.53 -4.18 4.65
CA ALA A 244 -18.97 -4.59 5.93
C ALA A 244 -17.52 -4.11 6.09
N VAL A 245 -16.71 -4.13 5.04
CA VAL A 245 -15.35 -3.57 5.06
C VAL A 245 -15.40 -2.06 5.12
N ILE A 246 -16.19 -1.42 4.24
CA ILE A 246 -16.28 0.05 4.17
C ILE A 246 -16.73 0.64 5.50
N SER A 247 -17.73 0.05 6.15
CA SER A 247 -18.28 0.54 7.41
C SER A 247 -17.46 0.16 8.65
N SER A 248 -16.43 -0.64 8.49
CA SER A 248 -15.60 -1.09 9.63
C SER A 248 -14.60 -0.03 10.10
N ASP A 249 -14.31 0.98 9.27
CA ASP A 249 -13.25 1.95 9.55
C ASP A 249 -13.49 3.25 8.75
N ASP A 250 -13.46 4.39 9.42
CA ASP A 250 -13.76 5.70 8.83
C ASP A 250 -12.57 6.30 8.01
N TYR A 251 -11.41 5.65 8.05
CA TYR A 251 -10.18 6.15 7.41
C TYR A 251 -9.75 5.25 6.24
N LEU A 252 -10.73 4.73 5.48
CA LEU A 252 -10.47 3.94 4.28
C LEU A 252 -10.67 4.78 3.02
N ILE A 253 -9.80 4.56 2.05
CA ILE A 253 -9.87 5.13 0.71
C ILE A 253 -9.88 3.98 -0.29
N ALA A 254 -10.92 3.88 -1.10
CA ALA A 254 -10.98 2.90 -2.17
C ALA A 254 -10.20 3.38 -3.39
N SER A 255 -9.38 2.52 -3.96
CA SER A 255 -8.59 2.82 -5.16
C SER A 255 -8.94 1.91 -6.33
N PHE A 256 -8.71 2.42 -7.53
CA PHE A 256 -8.78 1.66 -8.77
C PHE A 256 -7.72 2.15 -9.75
N HIS A 257 -7.38 1.31 -10.73
CA HIS A 257 -6.52 1.69 -11.84
C HIS A 257 -7.35 1.76 -13.13
N TYR A 258 -7.08 2.77 -13.94
CA TYR A 258 -7.81 3.00 -15.18
C TYR A 258 -6.84 3.08 -16.36
N TYR A 259 -6.97 2.11 -17.27
CA TYR A 259 -6.10 2.00 -18.44
C TYR A 259 -6.85 2.08 -19.77
N GLN A 260 -8.14 2.51 -19.73
CA GLN A 260 -8.90 2.59 -20.97
C GLN A 260 -8.62 3.91 -21.73
N PRO A 261 -8.52 3.87 -23.08
CA PRO A 261 -8.49 2.63 -23.88
C PRO A 261 -7.13 1.91 -23.77
N PHE A 262 -7.18 0.63 -23.48
CA PHE A 262 -5.98 -0.18 -23.24
C PHE A 262 -5.00 -0.18 -24.43
N SER A 263 -5.51 -0.10 -25.66
CA SER A 263 -4.68 0.03 -26.85
C SER A 263 -3.79 1.29 -26.84
N PHE A 264 -4.22 2.35 -26.19
CA PHE A 264 -3.42 3.58 -26.04
C PHE A 264 -2.43 3.47 -24.87
N THR A 265 -2.90 3.02 -23.72
CA THR A 265 -2.12 3.06 -22.48
C THR A 265 -1.08 1.94 -22.37
N SER A 266 -1.31 0.78 -23.02
CA SER A 266 -0.43 -0.39 -22.96
C SER A 266 0.32 -0.68 -24.28
N SER A 267 0.32 0.25 -25.21
CA SER A 267 1.00 0.05 -26.50
C SER A 267 2.51 -0.09 -26.32
N SER A 268 2.98 -1.33 -26.38
CA SER A 268 4.41 -1.67 -26.40
C SER A 268 4.98 -1.80 -27.81
N THR A 269 4.16 -1.60 -28.85
CA THR A 269 4.55 -1.82 -30.22
C THR A 269 5.08 -0.54 -30.86
N ALA A 270 5.98 -0.69 -31.85
CA ALA A 270 6.67 0.39 -32.54
C ALA A 270 5.75 1.35 -33.34
N ASN A 271 4.45 1.20 -33.26
CA ASN A 271 3.47 1.99 -34.00
C ASN A 271 2.81 3.06 -33.15
N TYR A 272 3.60 3.83 -32.37
CA TYR A 272 3.12 5.01 -31.61
C TYR A 272 2.33 6.01 -32.47
N ASN A 273 2.52 5.98 -33.79
CA ASN A 273 1.87 6.91 -34.72
C ASN A 273 0.40 6.58 -35.00
N ASP A 274 -0.04 5.37 -34.66
CA ASP A 274 -1.40 4.91 -34.96
C ASP A 274 -2.37 5.05 -33.79
N PHE A 275 -1.85 5.45 -32.61
CA PHE A 275 -2.65 5.61 -31.40
C PHE A 275 -2.69 7.08 -30.96
N ASN A 276 -3.60 7.82 -31.54
CA ASN A 276 -3.92 9.16 -31.10
C ASN A 276 -5.10 9.11 -30.14
N TRP A 277 -4.94 9.73 -28.97
CA TRP A 277 -6.02 9.92 -28.01
C TRP A 277 -6.48 11.38 -28.02
N GLY A 278 -7.77 11.60 -27.74
CA GLY A 278 -8.32 12.95 -27.56
C GLY A 278 -9.39 13.32 -28.58
N THR A 279 -9.81 12.39 -29.42
CA THR A 279 -11.01 12.56 -30.25
C THR A 279 -12.28 12.62 -29.38
N ASN A 280 -13.38 13.14 -29.94
CA ASN A 280 -14.66 13.12 -29.21
C ASN A 280 -15.13 11.67 -28.90
N ALA A 281 -14.80 10.71 -29.76
CA ALA A 281 -15.12 9.31 -29.53
C ALA A 281 -14.36 8.76 -28.31
N ASP A 282 -13.08 9.09 -28.17
CA ASP A 282 -12.26 8.69 -27.02
C ASP A 282 -12.80 9.29 -25.72
N LYS A 283 -13.13 10.58 -25.72
CA LYS A 283 -13.71 11.29 -24.57
C LYS A 283 -15.06 10.68 -24.17
N ASN A 284 -15.95 10.47 -25.14
CA ASN A 284 -17.23 9.85 -24.89
C ASN A 284 -17.09 8.41 -24.34
N SER A 285 -16.06 7.69 -24.75
CA SER A 285 -15.78 6.35 -24.21
C SER A 285 -15.38 6.41 -22.73
N VAL A 286 -14.57 7.40 -22.34
CA VAL A 286 -14.23 7.62 -20.92
C VAL A 286 -15.47 8.07 -20.13
N ASP A 287 -16.20 9.07 -20.63
CA ASP A 287 -17.42 9.58 -19.98
C ASP A 287 -18.50 8.47 -19.80
N GLY A 288 -18.50 7.48 -20.67
CA GLY A 288 -19.42 6.33 -20.55
C GLY A 288 -19.03 5.32 -19.46
N HIS A 289 -17.85 5.44 -18.87
CA HIS A 289 -17.40 4.59 -17.76
C HIS A 289 -17.70 5.19 -16.38
N PHE A 290 -17.92 6.49 -16.30
CA PHE A 290 -18.20 7.27 -15.09
C PHE A 290 -19.55 7.99 -15.18
#